data_3b1acf708d399ff9af5178d8cc1f5b79
#
_entry.id   3b1acf708d399ff9af5178d8cc1f5b79
#
_cell.length_a   1.000
_cell.length_b   1.000
_cell.length_c   1.000
_cell.angle_alpha   90.00
_cell.angle_beta   90.00
_cell.angle_gamma   90.00
#
_symmetry.space_group_name_H-M   'P 1'
#
loop_
_entity.id
_entity.type
_entity.pdbx_description
1 polymer ?
#
loop_
_entity_poly.entity_id
_entity_poly.type
_entity_poly.pdbx_seq_one_letter_code
_entity_poly.pdbx_strand_id
1 'polypeptide(L)'
;WTGGFGAVIRTDIFQFILMYGGFIILLGFSWGEYGSPISIISQLPETHIDPFGGMSVQYILVWFFIAMWTFVDPGFYQRCAAANSPVTAKKGILISLVFWFIFDLLTITSGLYAKFALEISAPLFAFPLLGMEILPPIIFGLFIVGILATIMSTVDSLGFISAITFGRDIMWRIQVAEVGKNPAMDRTMTPMVQKGLFVMAFLALALAVTVPSVVRLWYVTGSIIVPGLLLPFLMTFRTHHRIPVNIIQLMTLPVMIAIIWFIMGNLTDGYPFGIEPFYPGLLTSLIIFSLSGLNGSEKLAKTSG
;
A
#
# COMPACT_ATOMS: atom_id res chain seq x y z
N TRP A 1 -14.20 -1.06 17.13
CA TRP A 1 -15.23 -0.07 17.48
C TRP A 1 -14.96 0.59 18.83
N THR A 2 -14.70 -0.17 19.87
CA THR A 2 -14.48 0.34 21.24
C THR A 2 -13.03 0.23 21.73
N GLY A 3 -12.21 -0.61 21.13
CA GLY A 3 -10.85 -0.92 21.58
C GLY A 3 -9.74 -0.03 21.03
N GLY A 4 -10.04 0.80 20.05
CA GLY A 4 -9.06 1.70 19.41
C GLY A 4 -7.83 0.97 18.87
N PHE A 5 -6.71 1.70 18.72
CA PHE A 5 -5.47 1.18 18.14
C PHE A 5 -4.88 -0.03 18.89
N GLY A 6 -5.03 -0.07 20.22
CA GLY A 6 -4.55 -1.19 21.01
C GLY A 6 -5.27 -2.51 20.75
N ALA A 7 -6.56 -2.46 20.35
CA ALA A 7 -7.30 -3.65 19.94
C ALA A 7 -6.82 -4.14 18.58
N VAL A 8 -6.61 -3.22 17.63
CA VAL A 8 -6.07 -3.55 16.29
C VAL A 8 -4.74 -4.28 16.40
N ILE A 9 -3.81 -3.79 17.22
CA ILE A 9 -2.51 -4.47 17.41
C ILE A 9 -2.66 -5.89 17.97
N ARG A 10 -3.58 -6.12 18.92
CA ARG A 10 -3.78 -7.46 19.49
C ARG A 10 -4.37 -8.43 18.49
N THR A 11 -5.33 -7.98 17.69
CA THR A 11 -5.90 -8.80 16.62
C THR A 11 -4.86 -9.07 15.53
N ASP A 12 -4.04 -8.07 15.16
CA ASP A 12 -2.97 -8.22 14.17
C ASP A 12 -1.98 -9.33 14.58
N ILE A 13 -1.60 -9.44 15.86
CA ILE A 13 -0.69 -10.50 16.31
C ILE A 13 -1.29 -11.89 16.10
N PHE A 14 -2.55 -12.06 16.46
CA PHE A 14 -3.24 -13.34 16.29
C PHE A 14 -3.42 -13.69 14.81
N GLN A 15 -3.84 -12.71 14.01
CA GLN A 15 -4.01 -12.84 12.57
C GLN A 15 -2.68 -13.17 11.87
N PHE A 16 -1.58 -12.56 12.30
CA PHE A 16 -0.24 -12.86 11.81
C PHE A 16 0.13 -14.34 11.99
N ILE A 17 -0.12 -14.91 13.17
CA ILE A 17 0.17 -16.32 13.44
C ILE A 17 -0.66 -17.24 12.54
N LEU A 18 -1.95 -16.94 12.39
CA LEU A 18 -2.84 -17.73 11.52
C LEU A 18 -2.43 -17.66 10.04
N MET A 19 -2.10 -16.46 9.57
CA MET A 19 -1.67 -16.20 8.21
C MET A 19 -0.40 -16.98 7.87
N TYR A 20 0.65 -16.84 8.69
CA TYR A 20 1.90 -17.56 8.50
C TYR A 20 1.73 -19.07 8.60
N GLY A 21 1.04 -19.55 9.64
CA GLY A 21 0.75 -20.95 9.84
C GLY A 21 0.03 -21.57 8.64
N GLY A 22 -0.98 -20.86 8.12
CA GLY A 22 -1.73 -21.30 6.95
C GLY A 22 -0.85 -21.49 5.70
N PHE A 23 -0.03 -20.50 5.36
CA PHE A 23 0.83 -20.59 4.18
C PHE A 23 2.02 -21.54 4.35
N ILE A 24 2.58 -21.69 5.54
CA ILE A 24 3.61 -22.71 5.83
C ILE A 24 3.04 -24.12 5.63
N ILE A 25 1.84 -24.34 6.13
CA ILE A 25 1.15 -25.63 5.97
C ILE A 25 0.84 -25.89 4.48
N LEU A 26 0.26 -24.91 3.78
CA LEU A 26 -0.03 -25.03 2.36
C LEU A 26 1.23 -25.39 1.56
N LEU A 27 2.34 -24.65 1.80
CA LEU A 27 3.60 -24.89 1.10
C LEU A 27 4.16 -26.29 1.44
N GLY A 28 4.08 -26.74 2.70
CA GLY A 28 4.54 -28.05 3.13
C GLY A 28 3.79 -29.20 2.44
N PHE A 29 2.47 -29.10 2.35
CA PHE A 29 1.65 -30.07 1.61
C PHE A 29 1.91 -30.01 0.10
N SER A 30 2.03 -28.82 -0.49
CA SER A 30 2.38 -28.68 -1.91
C SER A 30 3.72 -29.31 -2.24
N TRP A 31 4.71 -29.15 -1.36
CA TRP A 31 6.02 -29.78 -1.54
C TRP A 31 5.93 -31.33 -1.46
N GLY A 32 5.16 -31.84 -0.52
CA GLY A 32 4.94 -33.28 -0.38
C GLY A 32 4.25 -33.90 -1.59
N GLU A 33 3.28 -33.22 -2.18
CA GLU A 33 2.46 -33.71 -3.30
C GLU A 33 3.16 -33.57 -4.65
N TYR A 34 3.74 -32.36 -4.93
CA TYR A 34 4.26 -32.01 -6.26
C TYR A 34 5.79 -32.00 -6.36
N GLY A 35 6.50 -32.29 -5.26
CA GLY A 35 7.95 -32.23 -5.21
C GLY A 35 8.49 -30.82 -4.89
N SER A 36 9.81 -30.68 -4.97
CA SER A 36 10.47 -29.44 -4.56
C SER A 36 10.12 -28.23 -5.43
N PRO A 37 10.14 -26.99 -4.90
CA PRO A 37 9.91 -25.78 -5.71
C PRO A 37 10.84 -25.70 -6.93
N ILE A 38 12.08 -26.18 -6.81
CA ILE A 38 13.05 -26.18 -7.91
C ILE A 38 12.63 -27.13 -9.03
N SER A 39 12.05 -28.30 -8.69
CA SER A 39 11.63 -29.28 -9.68
C SER A 39 10.43 -28.84 -10.52
N ILE A 40 9.55 -27.99 -9.97
CA ILE A 40 8.39 -27.48 -10.72
C ILE A 40 8.71 -26.28 -11.60
N ILE A 41 9.73 -25.48 -11.24
CA ILE A 41 10.10 -24.27 -11.99
C ILE A 41 10.38 -24.60 -13.46
N SER A 42 11.11 -25.69 -13.74
CA SER A 42 11.43 -26.08 -15.12
C SER A 42 10.21 -26.51 -15.96
N GLN A 43 9.07 -26.70 -15.34
CA GLN A 43 7.83 -27.15 -15.98
C GLN A 43 6.80 -26.01 -16.10
N LEU A 44 7.11 -24.82 -15.55
CA LEU A 44 6.27 -23.63 -15.66
C LEU A 44 6.43 -22.96 -17.03
N PRO A 45 5.43 -22.20 -17.49
CA PRO A 45 5.55 -21.36 -18.67
C PRO A 45 6.71 -20.38 -18.56
N GLU A 46 7.39 -20.05 -19.67
CA GLU A 46 8.54 -19.14 -19.70
C GLU A 46 8.24 -17.79 -19.01
N THR A 47 7.03 -17.26 -19.16
CA THR A 47 6.60 -16.01 -18.49
C THR A 47 6.62 -16.07 -16.96
N HIS A 48 6.66 -17.26 -16.35
CA HIS A 48 6.75 -17.43 -14.89
C HIS A 48 8.20 -17.65 -14.43
N ILE A 49 9.10 -17.91 -15.36
CA ILE A 49 10.54 -18.09 -15.12
C ILE A 49 11.31 -16.80 -15.45
N ASP A 50 10.81 -16.03 -16.44
CA ASP A 50 11.39 -14.73 -16.80
C ASP A 50 11.24 -13.74 -15.66
N PRO A 51 12.34 -13.11 -15.18
CA PRO A 51 12.29 -12.09 -14.13
C PRO A 51 11.39 -10.89 -14.47
N PHE A 52 11.17 -10.62 -15.75
CA PHE A 52 10.30 -9.54 -16.21
C PHE A 52 8.87 -9.99 -16.47
N GLY A 53 8.61 -11.30 -16.51
CA GLY A 53 7.28 -11.86 -16.77
C GLY A 53 6.65 -11.41 -18.09
N GLY A 54 7.47 -11.04 -19.09
CA GLY A 54 7.02 -10.45 -20.35
C GLY A 54 6.57 -8.98 -20.25
N MET A 55 6.72 -8.34 -19.06
CA MET A 55 6.33 -6.93 -18.87
C MET A 55 7.44 -5.98 -19.27
N SER A 56 7.07 -4.74 -19.66
CA SER A 56 8.05 -3.71 -19.99
C SER A 56 8.80 -3.23 -18.75
N VAL A 57 10.07 -2.87 -18.92
CA VAL A 57 10.92 -2.33 -17.84
C VAL A 57 10.26 -1.11 -17.17
N GLN A 58 9.64 -0.22 -17.95
CA GLN A 58 8.94 0.94 -17.39
C GLN A 58 7.78 0.55 -16.47
N TYR A 59 7.01 -0.48 -16.83
CA TYR A 59 5.92 -0.99 -16.00
C TYR A 59 6.43 -1.54 -14.66
N ILE A 60 7.52 -2.31 -14.69
CA ILE A 60 8.17 -2.83 -13.48
C ILE A 60 8.71 -1.70 -12.60
N LEU A 61 9.33 -0.67 -13.22
CA LEU A 61 9.80 0.50 -12.48
C LEU A 61 8.65 1.29 -11.84
N VAL A 62 7.48 1.37 -12.45
CA VAL A 62 6.30 1.97 -11.81
C VAL A 62 5.93 1.22 -10.52
N TRP A 63 5.93 -0.12 -10.54
CA TRP A 63 5.69 -0.93 -9.34
C TRP A 63 6.74 -0.69 -8.25
N PHE A 64 8.02 -0.58 -8.64
CA PHE A 64 9.09 -0.23 -7.72
C PHE A 64 8.85 1.13 -7.05
N PHE A 65 8.43 2.14 -7.81
CA PHE A 65 8.13 3.45 -7.26
C PHE A 65 6.83 3.48 -6.46
N ILE A 66 5.83 2.68 -6.82
CA ILE A 66 4.62 2.51 -6.00
C ILE A 66 4.97 1.93 -4.63
N ALA A 67 5.95 1.05 -4.52
CA ALA A 67 6.43 0.53 -3.23
C ALA A 67 6.94 1.64 -2.30
N MET A 68 7.36 2.79 -2.84
CA MET A 68 7.70 3.99 -2.04
C MET A 68 6.49 4.61 -1.32
N TRP A 69 5.26 4.18 -1.65
CA TRP A 69 4.07 4.47 -0.85
C TRP A 69 4.27 4.18 0.64
N THR A 70 5.03 3.16 0.96
CA THR A 70 5.40 2.80 2.34
C THR A 70 5.97 3.98 3.13
N PHE A 71 6.71 4.87 2.49
CA PHE A 71 7.28 6.06 3.14
C PHE A 71 6.26 7.14 3.47
N VAL A 72 5.13 7.18 2.77
CA VAL A 72 4.05 8.17 2.97
C VAL A 72 2.82 7.58 3.66
N ASP A 73 2.80 6.27 3.91
CA ASP A 73 1.68 5.57 4.54
C ASP A 73 1.56 5.95 6.02
N PRO A 74 0.43 6.53 6.44
CA PRO A 74 0.21 6.95 7.82
C PRO A 74 0.20 5.77 8.81
N GLY A 75 -0.04 4.55 8.37
CA GLY A 75 -0.05 3.35 9.21
C GLY A 75 1.31 3.02 9.78
N PHE A 76 2.38 3.18 9.00
CA PHE A 76 3.75 3.01 9.48
C PHE A 76 4.11 4.07 10.52
N TYR A 77 3.75 5.34 10.25
CA TYR A 77 4.00 6.44 11.21
C TYR A 77 3.25 6.24 12.52
N GLN A 78 1.99 5.81 12.45
CA GLN A 78 1.19 5.54 13.64
C GLN A 78 1.84 4.46 14.51
N ARG A 79 2.31 3.37 13.92
CA ARG A 79 3.01 2.30 14.64
C ARG A 79 4.35 2.76 15.21
N CYS A 80 5.12 3.53 14.45
CA CYS A 80 6.37 4.11 14.94
C CYS A 80 6.14 5.08 16.10
N ALA A 81 5.13 5.95 16.01
CA ALA A 81 4.77 6.90 17.07
C ALA A 81 4.23 6.23 18.34
N ALA A 82 3.62 5.06 18.22
CA ALA A 82 3.14 4.27 19.36
C ALA A 82 4.23 3.48 20.08
N ALA A 83 5.45 3.40 19.50
CA ALA A 83 6.56 2.68 20.10
C ALA A 83 7.14 3.45 21.32
N ASN A 84 7.61 2.71 22.33
CA ASN A 84 8.17 3.29 23.56
C ASN A 84 9.45 4.10 23.35
N SER A 85 10.16 3.90 22.22
CA SER A 85 11.38 4.64 21.87
C SER A 85 11.65 4.56 20.37
N PRO A 86 12.42 5.52 19.79
CA PRO A 86 12.88 5.46 18.40
C PRO A 86 13.68 4.19 18.08
N VAL A 87 14.44 3.67 19.06
CA VAL A 87 15.20 2.42 18.90
C VAL A 87 14.26 1.24 18.75
N THR A 88 13.19 1.18 19.55
CA THR A 88 12.15 0.15 19.45
C THR A 88 11.42 0.22 18.12
N ALA A 89 11.05 1.41 17.65
CA ALA A 89 10.44 1.62 16.34
C ALA A 89 11.33 1.11 15.21
N LYS A 90 12.62 1.50 15.21
CA LYS A 90 13.60 1.04 14.22
C LYS A 90 13.76 -0.48 14.19
N LYS A 91 13.90 -1.11 15.37
CA LYS A 91 13.97 -2.58 15.48
C LYS A 91 12.71 -3.24 14.96
N GLY A 92 11.54 -2.70 15.29
CA GLY A 92 10.26 -3.21 14.79
C GLY A 92 10.18 -3.21 13.28
N ILE A 93 10.55 -2.11 12.62
CA ILE A 93 10.58 -2.03 11.14
C ILE A 93 11.56 -3.06 10.56
N LEU A 94 12.78 -3.16 11.08
CA LEU A 94 13.77 -4.11 10.55
C LEU A 94 13.30 -5.56 10.68
N ILE A 95 12.69 -5.92 11.81
CA ILE A 95 12.10 -7.24 12.01
C ILE A 95 10.93 -7.47 11.02
N SER A 96 10.07 -6.47 10.85
CA SER A 96 8.95 -6.55 9.91
C SER A 96 9.40 -6.77 8.46
N LEU A 97 10.51 -6.15 8.02
CA LEU A 97 11.08 -6.38 6.69
C LEU A 97 11.51 -7.84 6.48
N VAL A 98 12.11 -8.47 7.50
CA VAL A 98 12.49 -9.89 7.43
C VAL A 98 11.24 -10.77 7.31
N PHE A 99 10.23 -10.50 8.13
CA PHE A 99 8.98 -11.26 8.04
C PHE A 99 8.27 -11.03 6.70
N TRP A 100 8.22 -9.82 6.19
CA TRP A 100 7.66 -9.55 4.86
C TRP A 100 8.36 -10.37 3.78
N PHE A 101 9.68 -10.32 3.75
CA PHE A 101 10.45 -11.10 2.78
C PHE A 101 10.13 -12.60 2.85
N ILE A 102 10.07 -13.17 4.06
CA ILE A 102 9.70 -14.58 4.25
C ILE A 102 8.27 -14.85 3.75
N PHE A 103 7.34 -13.96 4.07
CA PHE A 103 5.94 -14.14 3.67
C PHE A 103 5.76 -14.04 2.15
N ASP A 104 6.46 -13.12 1.50
CA ASP A 104 6.47 -13.01 0.04
C ASP A 104 7.01 -14.29 -0.61
N LEU A 105 8.08 -14.87 -0.08
CA LEU A 105 8.58 -16.17 -0.55
C LEU A 105 7.55 -17.28 -0.38
N LEU A 106 6.85 -17.35 0.76
CA LEU A 106 5.80 -18.35 1.01
C LEU A 106 4.65 -18.19 0.00
N THR A 107 4.15 -16.98 -0.20
CA THR A 107 3.01 -16.72 -1.07
C THR A 107 3.36 -16.88 -2.55
N ILE A 108 4.50 -16.36 -3.00
CA ILE A 108 4.96 -16.50 -4.39
C ILE A 108 5.17 -18.00 -4.71
N THR A 109 5.86 -18.73 -3.84
CA THR A 109 6.10 -20.14 -4.06
C THR A 109 4.80 -20.96 -4.09
N SER A 110 3.87 -20.66 -3.17
CA SER A 110 2.53 -21.27 -3.18
C SER A 110 1.75 -20.93 -4.46
N GLY A 111 1.88 -19.70 -4.96
CA GLY A 111 1.30 -19.28 -6.24
C GLY A 111 1.86 -20.03 -7.44
N LEU A 112 3.17 -20.31 -7.44
CA LEU A 112 3.80 -21.13 -8.48
C LEU A 112 3.30 -22.59 -8.46
N TYR A 113 3.11 -23.16 -7.25
CA TYR A 113 2.47 -24.48 -7.13
C TYR A 113 1.03 -24.48 -7.65
N ALA A 114 0.26 -23.44 -7.33
CA ALA A 114 -1.10 -23.32 -7.83
C ALA A 114 -1.13 -23.23 -9.37
N LYS A 115 -0.20 -22.49 -9.96
CA LYS A 115 -0.06 -22.40 -11.42
C LYS A 115 0.37 -23.72 -12.06
N PHE A 116 1.26 -24.46 -11.39
CA PHE A 116 1.74 -25.75 -11.85
C PHE A 116 0.64 -26.83 -11.79
N ALA A 117 -0.09 -26.87 -10.68
CA ALA A 117 -1.03 -27.96 -10.38
C ALA A 117 -2.41 -27.77 -10.99
N LEU A 118 -2.83 -26.52 -11.24
CA LEU A 118 -4.21 -26.19 -11.54
C LEU A 118 -4.34 -25.35 -12.82
N GLU A 119 -5.36 -25.65 -13.61
CA GLU A 119 -5.84 -24.78 -14.68
C GLU A 119 -6.80 -23.74 -14.10
N ILE A 120 -6.24 -22.59 -13.65
CA ILE A 120 -7.00 -21.56 -12.95
C ILE A 120 -7.46 -20.49 -13.93
N SER A 121 -8.77 -20.37 -14.14
CA SER A 121 -9.37 -19.28 -14.93
C SER A 121 -9.41 -17.93 -14.18
N ALA A 122 -9.48 -17.96 -12.84
CA ALA A 122 -9.54 -16.79 -11.99
C ALA A 122 -8.40 -16.79 -10.95
N PRO A 123 -7.31 -16.05 -11.16
CA PRO A 123 -6.12 -16.05 -10.28
C PRO A 123 -6.40 -15.72 -8.81
N LEU A 124 -7.48 -14.98 -8.52
CA LEU A 124 -7.89 -14.64 -7.14
C LEU A 124 -8.21 -15.87 -6.29
N PHE A 125 -8.58 -16.99 -6.90
CA PHE A 125 -8.90 -18.22 -6.20
C PHE A 125 -7.73 -19.23 -6.17
N ALA A 126 -6.54 -18.84 -6.60
CA ALA A 126 -5.39 -19.74 -6.69
C ALA A 126 -5.08 -20.44 -5.36
N PHE A 127 -4.97 -19.70 -4.27
CA PHE A 127 -4.67 -20.29 -2.96
C PHE A 127 -5.82 -21.14 -2.38
N PRO A 128 -7.08 -20.65 -2.38
CA PRO A 128 -8.20 -21.49 -1.95
C PRO A 128 -8.34 -22.79 -2.75
N LEU A 129 -8.19 -22.74 -4.08
CA LEU A 129 -8.31 -23.91 -4.94
C LEU A 129 -7.16 -24.89 -4.70
N LEU A 130 -5.92 -24.41 -4.59
CA LEU A 130 -4.78 -25.27 -4.26
C LEU A 130 -4.98 -25.93 -2.89
N GLY A 131 -5.40 -25.16 -1.89
CA GLY A 131 -5.68 -25.69 -0.55
C GLY A 131 -6.80 -26.73 -0.55
N MET A 132 -7.85 -26.52 -1.33
CA MET A 132 -8.96 -27.47 -1.47
C MET A 132 -8.52 -28.80 -2.09
N GLU A 133 -7.57 -28.75 -3.04
CA GLU A 133 -7.06 -29.91 -3.74
C GLU A 133 -6.18 -30.78 -2.85
N ILE A 134 -5.28 -30.18 -2.07
CA ILE A 134 -4.21 -30.93 -1.40
C ILE A 134 -4.35 -31.03 0.12
N LEU A 135 -5.14 -30.17 0.78
CA LEU A 135 -5.22 -30.17 2.23
C LEU A 135 -6.36 -31.07 2.73
N PRO A 136 -6.14 -31.82 3.80
CA PRO A 136 -7.24 -32.52 4.50
C PRO A 136 -8.30 -31.50 4.99
N PRO A 137 -9.59 -31.88 5.10
CA PRO A 137 -10.69 -30.95 5.33
C PRO A 137 -10.52 -30.02 6.54
N ILE A 138 -10.02 -30.53 7.66
CA ILE A 138 -9.80 -29.74 8.88
C ILE A 138 -8.67 -28.71 8.66
N ILE A 139 -7.58 -29.15 8.02
CA ILE A 139 -6.42 -28.28 7.73
C ILE A 139 -6.80 -27.24 6.69
N PHE A 140 -7.59 -27.61 5.68
CA PHE A 140 -8.14 -26.67 4.72
C PHE A 140 -8.99 -25.59 5.40
N GLY A 141 -9.85 -25.97 6.35
CA GLY A 141 -10.62 -25.01 7.14
C GLY A 141 -9.73 -24.00 7.90
N LEU A 142 -8.67 -24.50 8.56
CA LEU A 142 -7.68 -23.63 9.23
C LEU A 142 -6.94 -22.73 8.26
N PHE A 143 -6.61 -23.21 7.08
CA PHE A 143 -5.98 -22.41 6.02
C PHE A 143 -6.90 -21.29 5.53
N ILE A 144 -8.18 -21.56 5.32
CA ILE A 144 -9.17 -20.54 4.96
C ILE A 144 -9.30 -19.48 6.08
N VAL A 145 -9.27 -19.88 7.35
CA VAL A 145 -9.21 -18.92 8.46
C VAL A 145 -7.95 -18.06 8.40
N GLY A 146 -6.80 -18.63 8.01
CA GLY A 146 -5.55 -17.90 7.78
C GLY A 146 -5.67 -16.85 6.66
N ILE A 147 -6.29 -17.20 5.53
CA ILE A 147 -6.57 -16.24 4.44
C ILE A 147 -7.51 -15.13 4.93
N LEU A 148 -8.57 -15.45 5.63
CA LEU A 148 -9.50 -14.47 6.18
C LEU A 148 -8.80 -13.56 7.19
N ALA A 149 -7.91 -14.10 8.02
CA ALA A 149 -7.11 -13.32 8.95
C ALA A 149 -6.23 -12.29 8.23
N THR A 150 -5.63 -12.64 7.09
CA THR A 150 -4.85 -11.71 6.26
C THR A 150 -5.70 -10.55 5.76
N ILE A 151 -6.91 -10.83 5.26
CA ILE A 151 -7.84 -9.82 4.78
C ILE A 151 -8.29 -8.93 5.95
N MET A 152 -8.68 -9.51 7.08
CA MET A 152 -9.17 -8.78 8.24
C MET A 152 -8.11 -7.85 8.84
N SER A 153 -6.85 -8.27 8.95
CA SER A 153 -5.76 -7.41 9.44
C SER A 153 -5.61 -6.14 8.61
N THR A 154 -5.71 -6.28 7.29
CA THR A 154 -5.64 -5.14 6.37
C THR A 154 -6.86 -4.24 6.50
N VAL A 155 -8.06 -4.81 6.53
CA VAL A 155 -9.33 -4.06 6.67
C VAL A 155 -9.37 -3.30 8.00
N ASP A 156 -9.00 -3.94 9.12
CA ASP A 156 -8.98 -3.32 10.44
C ASP A 156 -8.01 -2.13 10.49
N SER A 157 -6.79 -2.32 10.00
CA SER A 157 -5.75 -1.30 10.01
C SER A 157 -6.08 -0.10 9.12
N LEU A 158 -6.42 -0.36 7.84
CA LEU A 158 -6.74 0.70 6.88
C LEU A 158 -8.07 1.37 7.21
N GLY A 159 -9.07 0.61 7.66
CA GLY A 159 -10.36 1.14 8.11
C GLY A 159 -10.20 2.09 9.30
N PHE A 160 -9.37 1.71 10.28
CA PHE A 160 -9.11 2.55 11.46
C PHE A 160 -8.40 3.85 11.09
N ILE A 161 -7.36 3.80 10.25
CA ILE A 161 -6.62 4.99 9.79
C ILE A 161 -7.54 5.90 8.99
N SER A 162 -8.29 5.35 8.04
CA SER A 162 -9.23 6.10 7.22
C SER A 162 -10.31 6.78 8.05
N ALA A 163 -10.84 6.08 9.06
CA ALA A 163 -11.84 6.62 10.00
C ALA A 163 -11.26 7.79 10.82
N ILE A 164 -10.03 7.68 11.30
CA ILE A 164 -9.34 8.78 12.02
C ILE A 164 -9.11 9.96 11.09
N THR A 165 -8.60 9.73 9.88
CA THR A 165 -8.35 10.79 8.91
C THR A 165 -9.64 11.54 8.60
N PHE A 166 -10.72 10.84 8.30
CA PHE A 166 -12.00 11.48 8.00
C PHE A 166 -12.63 12.14 9.24
N GLY A 167 -12.67 11.44 10.36
CA GLY A 167 -13.32 11.93 11.58
C GLY A 167 -12.53 13.05 12.26
N ARG A 168 -11.22 12.89 12.43
CA ARG A 168 -10.36 13.86 13.14
C ARG A 168 -9.84 14.95 12.21
N ASP A 169 -9.26 14.57 11.09
CA ASP A 169 -8.48 15.52 10.28
C ASP A 169 -9.38 16.33 9.34
N ILE A 170 -10.58 15.83 9.02
CA ILE A 170 -11.57 16.54 8.20
C ILE A 170 -12.75 17.04 9.04
N MET A 171 -13.60 16.13 9.56
CA MET A 171 -14.85 16.55 10.21
C MET A 171 -14.61 17.39 11.46
N TRP A 172 -13.75 16.96 12.37
CA TRP A 172 -13.49 17.69 13.61
C TRP A 172 -12.87 19.04 13.32
N ARG A 173 -11.92 19.13 12.39
CA ARG A 173 -11.28 20.41 12.03
C ARG A 173 -12.26 21.41 11.41
N ILE A 174 -13.23 20.95 10.64
CA ILE A 174 -14.24 21.82 10.01
C ILE A 174 -15.30 22.27 11.02
N GLN A 175 -15.74 21.38 11.92
CA GLN A 175 -16.91 21.62 12.77
C GLN A 175 -16.59 22.15 14.16
N VAL A 176 -15.45 21.78 14.73
CA VAL A 176 -15.15 22.00 16.15
C VAL A 176 -13.83 22.72 16.39
N ALA A 177 -12.88 22.65 15.45
CA ALA A 177 -11.54 23.13 15.69
C ALA A 177 -11.51 24.64 15.98
N GLU A 178 -11.29 25.00 17.24
CA GLU A 178 -10.87 26.33 17.69
C GLU A 178 -9.36 26.34 17.88
N VAL A 179 -8.75 27.51 17.73
CA VAL A 179 -7.31 27.68 17.93
C VAL A 179 -6.94 27.26 19.37
N GLY A 180 -6.05 26.26 19.48
CA GLY A 180 -5.56 25.73 20.77
C GLY A 180 -6.31 24.54 21.34
N LYS A 181 -7.43 24.10 20.76
CA LYS A 181 -8.08 22.87 21.20
C LYS A 181 -7.24 21.64 20.84
N ASN A 182 -7.07 20.74 21.81
CA ASN A 182 -6.38 19.47 21.58
C ASN A 182 -7.41 18.39 21.21
N PRO A 183 -7.33 17.79 20.00
CA PRO A 183 -8.25 16.76 19.56
C PRO A 183 -8.33 15.56 20.52
N ALA A 184 -7.22 15.19 21.15
CA ALA A 184 -7.17 14.03 22.07
C ALA A 184 -8.00 14.22 23.34
N MET A 185 -8.32 15.47 23.71
CA MET A 185 -9.11 15.80 24.92
C MET A 185 -10.57 16.13 24.59
N ASP A 186 -10.93 16.16 23.31
CA ASP A 186 -12.28 16.51 22.89
C ASP A 186 -13.21 15.27 22.87
N ARG A 187 -14.25 15.32 23.69
CA ARG A 187 -15.25 14.23 23.78
C ARG A 187 -16.03 14.01 22.49
N THR A 188 -16.05 14.98 21.58
CA THR A 188 -16.72 14.87 20.29
C THR A 188 -15.91 14.08 19.26
N MET A 189 -14.63 13.82 19.52
CA MET A 189 -13.74 13.10 18.63
C MET A 189 -14.20 11.67 18.33
N THR A 190 -14.50 10.90 19.39
CA THR A 190 -14.87 9.48 19.23
C THR A 190 -16.08 9.27 18.33
N PRO A 191 -17.23 9.97 18.53
CA PRO A 191 -18.36 9.84 17.63
C PRO A 191 -18.08 10.33 16.21
N MET A 192 -17.17 11.29 16.00
CA MET A 192 -16.77 11.72 14.66
C MET A 192 -15.93 10.66 13.94
N VAL A 193 -15.00 10.02 14.63
CA VAL A 193 -14.23 8.88 14.08
C VAL A 193 -15.15 7.69 13.77
N GLN A 194 -16.14 7.43 14.62
CA GLN A 194 -17.15 6.39 14.35
C GLN A 194 -17.97 6.68 13.09
N LYS A 195 -18.41 7.94 12.89
CA LYS A 195 -19.06 8.35 11.64
C LYS A 195 -18.10 8.21 10.44
N GLY A 196 -16.84 8.59 10.63
CA GLY A 196 -15.78 8.39 9.62
C GLY A 196 -15.66 6.93 9.19
N LEU A 197 -15.73 5.99 10.12
CA LEU A 197 -15.67 4.57 9.81
C LEU A 197 -16.82 4.11 8.91
N PHE A 198 -18.05 4.57 9.17
CA PHE A 198 -19.21 4.26 8.30
C PHE A 198 -19.05 4.85 6.90
N VAL A 199 -18.62 6.11 6.79
CA VAL A 199 -18.42 6.76 5.50
C VAL A 199 -17.35 6.02 4.70
N MET A 200 -16.22 5.69 5.33
CA MET A 200 -15.12 4.99 4.66
C MET A 200 -15.49 3.56 4.30
N ALA A 201 -16.23 2.85 5.14
CA ALA A 201 -16.73 1.51 4.82
C ALA A 201 -17.68 1.54 3.60
N PHE A 202 -18.56 2.53 3.53
CA PHE A 202 -19.46 2.71 2.37
C PHE A 202 -18.66 3.01 1.08
N LEU A 203 -17.68 3.91 1.15
CA LEU A 203 -16.81 4.23 0.00
C LEU A 203 -15.97 3.03 -0.44
N ALA A 204 -15.42 2.27 0.51
CA ALA A 204 -14.66 1.05 0.22
C ALA A 204 -15.53 0.00 -0.48
N LEU A 205 -16.77 -0.20 -0.01
CA LEU A 205 -17.73 -1.11 -0.63
C LEU A 205 -18.11 -0.66 -2.05
N ALA A 206 -18.36 0.63 -2.25
CA ALA A 206 -18.65 1.19 -3.57
C ALA A 206 -17.48 0.99 -4.54
N LEU A 207 -16.23 1.20 -4.08
CA LEU A 207 -15.03 0.93 -4.87
C LEU A 207 -14.87 -0.56 -5.18
N ALA A 208 -15.11 -1.44 -4.22
CA ALA A 208 -15.00 -2.89 -4.43
C ALA A 208 -15.97 -3.41 -5.50
N VAL A 209 -17.17 -2.82 -5.57
CA VAL A 209 -18.19 -3.16 -6.60
C VAL A 209 -17.81 -2.59 -7.97
N THR A 210 -17.26 -1.38 -8.01
CA THR A 210 -16.94 -0.69 -9.28
C THR A 210 -15.58 -1.09 -9.88
N VAL A 211 -14.62 -1.45 -9.03
CA VAL A 211 -13.26 -1.85 -9.44
C VAL A 211 -12.91 -3.19 -8.79
N PRO A 212 -13.28 -4.31 -9.41
CA PRO A 212 -13.14 -5.63 -8.79
C PRO A 212 -11.69 -6.14 -8.67
N SER A 213 -10.72 -5.48 -9.32
CA SER A 213 -9.30 -5.85 -9.23
C SER A 213 -8.55 -4.97 -8.24
N VAL A 214 -8.19 -5.54 -7.09
CA VAL A 214 -7.35 -4.88 -6.06
C VAL A 214 -5.99 -4.47 -6.62
N VAL A 215 -5.36 -5.33 -7.43
CA VAL A 215 -4.06 -5.05 -8.06
C VAL A 215 -4.16 -3.83 -8.98
N ARG A 216 -5.20 -3.77 -9.82
CA ARG A 216 -5.45 -2.61 -10.70
C ARG A 216 -5.73 -1.34 -9.88
N LEU A 217 -6.55 -1.45 -8.84
CA LEU A 217 -6.85 -0.31 -7.96
C LEU A 217 -5.58 0.24 -7.32
N TRP A 218 -4.73 -0.63 -6.79
CA TRP A 218 -3.46 -0.24 -6.17
C TRP A 218 -2.51 0.41 -7.18
N TYR A 219 -2.36 -0.21 -8.36
CA TYR A 219 -1.52 0.31 -9.44
C TYR A 219 -1.95 1.72 -9.87
N VAL A 220 -3.23 1.89 -10.18
CA VAL A 220 -3.78 3.17 -10.64
C VAL A 220 -3.65 4.24 -9.56
N THR A 221 -4.05 3.93 -8.32
CA THR A 221 -3.97 4.86 -7.19
C THR A 221 -2.53 5.26 -6.91
N GLY A 222 -1.61 4.28 -6.88
CA GLY A 222 -0.19 4.53 -6.67
C GLY A 222 0.45 5.36 -7.78
N SER A 223 0.15 5.03 -9.05
CA SER A 223 0.67 5.77 -10.22
C SER A 223 0.22 7.23 -10.24
N ILE A 224 -0.95 7.54 -9.70
CA ILE A 224 -1.51 8.89 -9.66
C ILE A 224 -1.02 9.67 -8.44
N ILE A 225 -1.04 9.07 -7.26
CA ILE A 225 -0.85 9.80 -6.00
C ILE A 225 0.63 9.90 -5.60
N VAL A 226 1.43 8.85 -5.79
CA VAL A 226 2.83 8.82 -5.36
C VAL A 226 3.67 9.96 -5.95
N PRO A 227 3.54 10.34 -7.23
CA PRO A 227 4.28 11.47 -7.80
C PRO A 227 4.09 12.79 -7.06
N GLY A 228 2.89 13.04 -6.52
CA GLY A 228 2.58 14.25 -5.77
C GLY A 228 3.02 14.22 -4.30
N LEU A 229 3.21 13.02 -3.73
CA LEU A 229 3.55 12.87 -2.31
C LEU A 229 5.05 12.64 -2.08
N LEU A 230 5.74 12.00 -3.01
CA LEU A 230 7.11 11.51 -2.81
C LEU A 230 8.11 12.64 -2.55
N LEU A 231 8.14 13.68 -3.38
CA LEU A 231 9.07 14.80 -3.20
C LEU A 231 8.77 15.64 -1.96
N PRO A 232 7.53 16.08 -1.69
CA PRO A 232 7.18 16.74 -0.43
C PRO A 232 7.63 15.95 0.79
N PHE A 233 7.43 14.64 0.78
CA PHE A 233 7.86 13.76 1.86
C PHE A 233 9.39 13.72 2.00
N LEU A 234 10.13 13.51 0.92
CA LEU A 234 11.60 13.49 0.94
C LEU A 234 12.19 14.83 1.42
N MET A 235 11.49 15.94 1.15
CA MET A 235 11.90 17.26 1.65
C MET A 235 11.81 17.37 3.17
N THR A 236 10.98 16.62 3.85
CA THR A 236 10.87 16.67 5.32
C THR A 236 12.15 16.22 6.02
N PHE A 237 12.98 15.42 5.37
CA PHE A 237 14.29 14.98 5.90
C PHE A 237 15.43 15.98 5.64
N ARG A 238 15.20 17.02 4.86
CA ARG A 238 16.21 18.01 4.50
C ARG A 238 16.25 19.14 5.52
N THR A 239 17.20 19.11 6.44
CA THR A 239 17.26 20.00 7.61
C THR A 239 17.80 21.41 7.33
N HIS A 240 18.46 21.68 6.19
CA HIS A 240 19.31 22.87 6.06
C HIS A 240 18.89 23.92 5.04
N HIS A 241 17.94 23.68 4.16
CA HIS A 241 17.47 24.70 3.21
C HIS A 241 15.95 24.68 3.09
N ARG A 242 15.30 25.76 3.55
CA ARG A 242 13.91 26.04 3.21
C ARG A 242 13.86 26.40 1.72
N ILE A 243 13.59 25.41 0.86
CA ILE A 243 13.28 25.68 -0.54
C ILE A 243 11.90 26.36 -0.53
N PRO A 244 11.73 27.57 -1.10
CA PRO A 244 10.46 28.26 -1.13
C PRO A 244 9.54 27.62 -2.17
N VAL A 245 9.14 26.37 -1.93
CA VAL A 245 8.19 25.63 -2.77
C VAL A 245 6.80 25.81 -2.21
N ASN A 246 5.85 26.14 -3.07
CA ASN A 246 4.45 26.01 -2.72
C ASN A 246 4.08 24.53 -2.63
N ILE A 247 3.99 24.01 -1.41
CA ILE A 247 3.71 22.58 -1.15
C ILE A 247 2.39 22.14 -1.79
N ILE A 248 1.37 23.01 -1.79
CA ILE A 248 0.08 22.69 -2.41
C ILE A 248 0.27 22.45 -3.91
N GLN A 249 1.01 23.31 -4.60
CA GLN A 249 1.29 23.12 -6.03
C GLN A 249 2.13 21.86 -6.29
N LEU A 250 3.15 21.63 -5.45
CA LEU A 250 4.01 20.45 -5.56
C LEU A 250 3.25 19.13 -5.34
N MET A 251 2.19 19.13 -4.53
CA MET A 251 1.35 17.96 -4.30
C MET A 251 0.23 17.82 -5.35
N THR A 252 -0.44 18.91 -5.73
CA THR A 252 -1.65 18.84 -6.54
C THR A 252 -1.38 18.74 -8.04
N LEU A 253 -0.43 19.51 -8.58
CA LEU A 253 -0.18 19.54 -10.03
C LEU A 253 0.32 18.19 -10.59
N PRO A 254 1.27 17.49 -9.94
CA PRO A 254 1.68 16.16 -10.41
C PRO A 254 0.54 15.16 -10.44
N VAL A 255 -0.32 15.18 -9.42
CA VAL A 255 -1.50 14.31 -9.33
C VAL A 255 -2.49 14.63 -10.46
N MET A 256 -2.77 15.91 -10.70
CA MET A 256 -3.65 16.33 -11.80
C MET A 256 -3.13 15.90 -13.17
N ILE A 257 -1.84 16.06 -13.43
CA ILE A 257 -1.21 15.62 -14.68
C ILE A 257 -1.30 14.10 -14.82
N ALA A 258 -1.02 13.35 -13.77
CA ALA A 258 -1.17 11.89 -13.79
C ALA A 258 -2.62 11.45 -14.04
N ILE A 259 -3.61 12.12 -13.45
CA ILE A 259 -5.04 11.87 -13.71
C ILE A 259 -5.39 12.15 -15.18
N ILE A 260 -4.99 13.29 -15.72
CA ILE A 260 -5.25 13.65 -17.13
C ILE A 260 -4.64 12.58 -18.05
N TRP A 261 -3.40 12.17 -17.77
CA TRP A 261 -2.72 11.14 -18.56
C TRP A 261 -3.42 9.80 -18.50
N PHE A 262 -3.88 9.40 -17.31
CA PHE A 262 -4.66 8.19 -17.11
C PHE A 262 -5.98 8.22 -17.87
N ILE A 263 -6.70 9.36 -17.83
CA ILE A 263 -7.96 9.54 -18.57
C ILE A 263 -7.70 9.46 -20.08
N MET A 264 -6.65 10.12 -20.57
CA MET A 264 -6.28 10.06 -21.99
C MET A 264 -6.00 8.62 -22.43
N GLY A 265 -5.24 7.86 -21.61
CA GLY A 265 -4.94 6.46 -21.91
C GLY A 265 -6.19 5.57 -22.00
N ASN A 266 -7.19 5.83 -21.16
CA ASN A 266 -8.46 5.08 -21.23
C ASN A 266 -9.35 5.51 -22.40
N LEU A 267 -9.20 6.72 -22.91
CA LEU A 267 -9.98 7.21 -24.06
C LEU A 267 -9.37 6.81 -25.42
N THR A 268 -8.06 6.50 -25.47
CA THR A 268 -7.33 6.26 -26.72
C THR A 268 -6.77 4.83 -26.83
N ASP A 269 -7.31 3.87 -26.05
CA ASP A 269 -6.85 2.48 -25.99
C ASP A 269 -5.33 2.32 -25.76
N GLY A 270 -4.74 3.23 -25.02
CA GLY A 270 -3.33 3.18 -24.65
C GLY A 270 -2.81 4.54 -24.18
N TYR A 271 -1.82 4.51 -23.29
CA TYR A 271 -1.23 5.75 -22.79
C TYR A 271 -0.47 6.49 -23.89
N PRO A 272 -0.53 7.84 -23.94
CA PRO A 272 0.23 8.63 -24.91
C PRO A 272 1.70 8.24 -24.88
N PHE A 273 2.29 8.01 -26.08
CA PHE A 273 3.67 7.55 -26.25
C PHE A 273 4.00 6.23 -25.53
N GLY A 274 3.01 5.44 -25.11
CA GLY A 274 3.22 4.23 -24.32
C GLY A 274 3.78 4.50 -22.90
N ILE A 275 3.69 5.74 -22.38
CA ILE A 275 4.26 6.15 -21.09
C ILE A 275 3.19 6.05 -20.01
N GLU A 276 3.51 5.35 -18.93
CA GLU A 276 2.62 5.19 -17.76
C GLU A 276 2.33 6.52 -17.04
N PRO A 277 1.14 6.73 -16.46
CA PRO A 277 0.71 7.98 -15.82
C PRO A 277 1.65 8.48 -14.71
N PHE A 278 2.37 7.58 -14.06
CA PHE A 278 3.35 7.87 -13.03
C PHE A 278 4.45 8.84 -13.51
N TYR A 279 4.98 8.61 -14.72
CA TYR A 279 6.15 9.36 -15.22
C TYR A 279 5.87 10.83 -15.50
N PRO A 280 4.81 11.23 -16.21
CA PRO A 280 4.49 12.65 -16.38
C PRO A 280 4.15 13.33 -15.07
N GLY A 281 3.53 12.62 -14.11
CA GLY A 281 3.33 13.12 -12.75
C GLY A 281 4.65 13.39 -12.04
N LEU A 282 5.57 12.42 -12.03
CA LEU A 282 6.89 12.56 -11.38
C LEU A 282 7.72 13.66 -12.05
N LEU A 283 7.73 13.74 -13.38
CA LEU A 283 8.43 14.79 -14.10
C LEU A 283 7.90 16.18 -13.73
N THR A 284 6.59 16.35 -13.60
CA THR A 284 5.96 17.59 -13.16
C THR A 284 6.43 17.95 -11.74
N SER A 285 6.48 16.99 -10.83
CA SER A 285 6.97 17.18 -9.46
C SER A 285 8.44 17.65 -9.44
N LEU A 286 9.30 17.02 -10.25
CA LEU A 286 10.70 17.37 -10.37
C LEU A 286 10.90 18.77 -10.98
N ILE A 287 10.12 19.15 -11.99
CA ILE A 287 10.18 20.48 -12.62
C ILE A 287 9.80 21.56 -11.59
N ILE A 288 8.66 21.40 -10.88
CA ILE A 288 8.23 22.37 -9.87
C ILE A 288 9.30 22.51 -8.78
N PHE A 289 9.87 21.41 -8.32
CA PHE A 289 10.93 21.40 -7.32
C PHE A 289 12.18 22.15 -7.81
N SER A 290 12.65 21.88 -9.03
CA SER A 290 13.83 22.49 -9.61
C SER A 290 13.66 24.02 -9.82
N LEU A 291 12.51 24.43 -10.37
CA LEU A 291 12.21 25.85 -10.60
C LEU A 291 12.10 26.63 -9.28
N SER A 292 11.56 26.01 -8.25
CA SER A 292 11.47 26.62 -6.92
C SER A 292 12.84 26.79 -6.26
N GLY A 293 13.77 25.86 -6.50
CA GLY A 293 15.15 25.95 -6.03
C GLY A 293 15.92 27.11 -6.68
N LEU A 294 15.72 27.33 -7.96
CA LEU A 294 16.34 28.44 -8.71
C LEU A 294 15.84 29.82 -8.21
N ASN A 295 14.53 29.95 -8.02
CA ASN A 295 13.93 31.21 -7.49
C ASN A 295 14.36 31.52 -6.05
N GLY A 296 14.69 30.50 -5.26
CA GLY A 296 15.19 30.66 -3.90
C GLY A 296 16.62 31.19 -3.84
N SER A 297 17.48 30.74 -4.75
CA SER A 297 18.87 31.20 -4.83
C SER A 297 18.99 32.66 -5.33
N GLU A 298 18.14 33.08 -6.27
CA GLU A 298 18.09 34.47 -6.72
C GLU A 298 17.62 35.46 -5.63
N LYS A 299 16.64 35.03 -4.81
CA LYS A 299 16.19 35.87 -3.67
C LYS A 299 17.28 36.06 -2.61
N LEU A 300 18.04 35.02 -2.31
CA LEU A 300 19.17 35.09 -1.37
C LEU A 300 20.31 35.96 -1.90
N ALA A 301 20.61 35.90 -3.20
CA ALA A 301 21.63 36.72 -3.84
C ALA A 301 21.25 38.24 -3.82
N LYS A 302 19.96 38.56 -3.96
CA LYS A 302 19.45 39.94 -3.92
C LYS A 302 19.37 40.56 -2.49
N THR A 303 19.38 39.73 -1.44
CA THR A 303 19.37 40.19 -0.05
C THR A 303 20.74 40.28 0.58
N SER A 304 21.78 39.79 -0.08
CA SER A 304 23.18 39.80 0.39
C SER A 304 24.08 40.82 -0.34
N GLY A 305 23.56 41.58 -1.28
CA GLY A 305 24.22 42.73 -1.93
C GLY A 305 23.52 44.04 -1.56
#